data_9418b7295f139c03fd0a0f6dfcad6199
#
_entry.id   9418b7295f139c03fd0a0f6dfcad6199
#
_cell.length_a   1.000
_cell.length_b   1.000
_cell.length_c   1.000
_cell.angle_alpha   90.00
_cell.angle_beta   90.00
_cell.angle_gamma   90.00
#
_symmetry.space_group_name_H-M   'P 1'
#
loop_
_entity.id
_entity.type
_entity.pdbx_description
1 polymer ?
#
loop_
_entity_poly.entity_id
_entity_poly.type
_entity_poly.pdbx_seq_one_letter_code
_entity_poly.pdbx_strand_id
1 'polypeptide(L)'
;MPAHEGSPNLPRPLINRRLGRLCSTRHATTEFCGGMRALQGNNGMLLESYCSQLGNLAEHRYSSLALLEAKQQAEKAASVAHEAMLKAKAADHAKSNFLANMAHELRTPLNAIIGFSEVIKLDQIQMRENYPEYAGYIHDAGTILLDIINGILDLARIEAGYVMLQEELVAIGELIKSSINTIRPIAERKSIEIICDIQKPATMIYIDSTKFKQVTLNLLSNAVKFTEPRGRIQVTSMLHKSGDLVLSIRDTGIGIPPEQIERIFEPFEQIADHLTREHEGTGLGLPIAKALIELHGGELVLTSQPGAGTTARFRLPGDRVRSAAAPAAAKIPPALPPAE
;
A
#
# COMPACT_ATOMS: atom_id res chain seq x y z
N MET A 1 -33.09 3.54 -18.32
CA MET A 1 -32.84 3.52 -19.77
C MET A 1 -32.01 4.72 -20.18
N PRO A 2 -31.00 4.64 -21.04
CA PRO A 2 -30.51 3.51 -21.84
C PRO A 2 -29.15 3.02 -21.31
N ALA A 3 -28.76 1.80 -21.42
CA ALA A 3 -28.31 1.02 -22.58
C ALA A 3 -26.88 1.41 -23.08
N HIS A 4 -26.03 0.40 -22.97
CA HIS A 4 -25.09 -0.09 -23.98
C HIS A 4 -23.69 0.44 -23.95
N GLU A 5 -22.81 -0.40 -24.05
CA GLU A 5 -22.18 -1.33 -24.96
C GLU A 5 -20.68 -1.26 -24.83
N GLY A 6 -20.02 -2.35 -24.85
CA GLY A 6 -18.56 -2.40 -24.94
C GLY A 6 -18.03 -3.83 -24.86
N SER A 7 -18.46 -4.69 -25.81
CA SER A 7 -17.76 -5.96 -26.02
C SER A 7 -16.32 -5.71 -26.47
N PRO A 8 -15.32 -6.46 -25.97
CA PRO A 8 -13.95 -6.30 -26.42
C PRO A 8 -13.81 -6.78 -27.86
N ASN A 9 -13.46 -5.88 -28.75
CA ASN A 9 -13.08 -6.12 -30.13
C ASN A 9 -11.85 -7.03 -30.19
N LEU A 10 -12.07 -8.29 -30.47
CA LEU A 10 -11.02 -9.22 -30.87
C LEU A 10 -10.46 -8.80 -32.25
N PRO A 11 -9.16 -8.79 -32.45
CA PRO A 11 -8.56 -8.37 -33.72
C PRO A 11 -8.83 -9.39 -34.82
N ARG A 12 -9.77 -9.06 -35.71
CA ARG A 12 -10.17 -9.83 -36.90
C ARG A 12 -9.14 -10.02 -38.04
N PRO A 13 -7.94 -9.41 -38.07
CA PRO A 13 -7.10 -9.54 -39.27
C PRO A 13 -6.26 -10.82 -39.35
N LEU A 14 -6.09 -11.62 -38.30
CA LEU A 14 -5.24 -12.81 -38.33
C LEU A 14 -5.94 -14.06 -38.91
N ILE A 15 -7.24 -14.19 -38.74
CA ILE A 15 -8.01 -15.33 -39.23
C ILE A 15 -8.11 -15.30 -40.79
N ASN A 16 -8.30 -14.13 -41.38
CA ASN A 16 -8.40 -14.01 -42.85
C ASN A 16 -7.08 -14.26 -43.60
N ARG A 17 -5.91 -13.99 -43.02
CA ARG A 17 -4.64 -14.32 -43.65
C ARG A 17 -4.31 -15.81 -43.65
N ARG A 18 -4.78 -16.55 -42.61
CA ARG A 18 -4.57 -18.00 -42.52
C ARG A 18 -5.55 -18.79 -43.42
N LEU A 19 -6.80 -18.37 -43.48
CA LEU A 19 -7.77 -18.95 -44.42
C LEU A 19 -7.40 -18.72 -45.89
N GLY A 20 -6.85 -17.55 -46.22
CA GLY A 20 -6.31 -17.26 -47.57
C GLY A 20 -5.14 -18.18 -47.97
N ARG A 21 -4.27 -18.59 -47.07
CA ARG A 21 -3.19 -19.57 -47.30
C ARG A 21 -3.72 -21.01 -47.44
N LEU A 22 -4.75 -21.38 -46.66
CA LEU A 22 -5.38 -22.69 -46.78
C LEU A 22 -6.12 -22.84 -48.10
N CYS A 23 -6.80 -21.80 -48.59
CA CYS A 23 -7.36 -21.79 -49.92
C CYS A 23 -6.30 -21.85 -51.03
N SER A 24 -5.16 -21.19 -50.86
CA SER A 24 -4.05 -21.22 -51.83
C SER A 24 -3.36 -22.58 -51.92
N THR A 25 -3.23 -23.32 -50.80
CA THR A 25 -2.67 -24.68 -50.78
C THR A 25 -3.63 -25.70 -51.38
N ARG A 26 -4.96 -25.56 -51.12
CA ARG A 26 -5.98 -26.40 -51.78
C ARG A 26 -6.04 -26.12 -53.29
N HIS A 27 -5.91 -24.87 -53.69
CA HIS A 27 -5.87 -24.49 -55.12
C HIS A 27 -4.60 -25.01 -55.77
N ALA A 28 -3.45 -24.86 -55.15
CA ALA A 28 -2.18 -25.36 -55.65
C ALA A 28 -2.14 -26.90 -55.75
N THR A 29 -2.74 -27.64 -54.83
CA THR A 29 -2.86 -29.10 -54.90
C THR A 29 -3.85 -29.51 -55.96
N THR A 30 -4.94 -28.76 -56.20
CA THR A 30 -5.92 -29.06 -57.23
C THR A 30 -5.37 -28.74 -58.65
N GLU A 31 -4.62 -27.66 -58.82
CA GLU A 31 -3.92 -27.33 -60.07
C GLU A 31 -2.79 -28.32 -60.35
N PHE A 32 -2.01 -28.72 -59.36
CA PHE A 32 -0.96 -29.73 -59.50
C PHE A 32 -1.54 -31.10 -59.88
N CYS A 33 -2.65 -31.52 -59.29
CA CYS A 33 -3.34 -32.74 -59.65
C CYS A 33 -4.07 -32.65 -61.01
N GLY A 34 -4.56 -31.42 -61.41
CA GLY A 34 -5.18 -31.19 -62.73
C GLY A 34 -4.17 -31.28 -63.86
N GLY A 35 -2.94 -30.78 -63.67
CA GLY A 35 -1.84 -30.91 -64.69
C GLY A 35 -1.34 -32.32 -64.89
N MET A 36 -1.49 -33.22 -63.90
CA MET A 36 -1.07 -34.63 -63.98
C MET A 36 -2.10 -35.56 -64.59
N ARG A 37 -3.35 -35.14 -64.84
CA ARG A 37 -4.37 -35.91 -65.59
C ARG A 37 -3.98 -36.20 -67.05
N ALA A 38 -2.96 -35.52 -67.52
CA ALA A 38 -2.41 -35.75 -68.89
C ALA A 38 -1.50 -36.99 -69.03
N LEU A 39 -1.16 -37.66 -67.92
CA LEU A 39 -0.38 -38.90 -67.92
C LEU A 39 -1.36 -40.08 -67.94
N GLN A 40 -1.68 -40.57 -69.17
CA GLN A 40 -2.53 -41.76 -69.38
C GLN A 40 -1.87 -43.00 -68.81
N GLY A 41 -2.60 -43.73 -67.93
CA GLY A 41 -2.23 -45.07 -67.45
C GLY A 41 -2.44 -45.26 -65.95
N ASN A 42 -2.28 -46.51 -65.46
CA ASN A 42 -2.43 -46.97 -64.07
C ASN A 42 -1.68 -46.12 -63.02
N ASN A 43 -0.71 -45.32 -63.41
CA ASN A 43 0.08 -44.44 -62.56
C ASN A 43 -0.70 -43.16 -62.16
N GLY A 44 -1.70 -42.71 -62.90
CA GLY A 44 -2.49 -41.50 -62.58
C GLY A 44 -3.34 -41.69 -61.34
N MET A 45 -4.01 -42.86 -61.18
CA MET A 45 -4.84 -43.14 -59.99
C MET A 45 -4.00 -43.25 -58.72
N LEU A 46 -2.78 -43.79 -58.78
CA LEU A 46 -1.87 -43.87 -57.65
C LEU A 46 -1.43 -42.50 -57.17
N LEU A 47 -1.11 -41.59 -58.13
CA LEU A 47 -0.70 -40.23 -57.82
C LEU A 47 -1.86 -39.39 -57.23
N GLU A 48 -3.09 -39.53 -57.72
CA GLU A 48 -4.26 -38.86 -57.10
C GLU A 48 -4.51 -39.36 -55.69
N SER A 49 -4.33 -40.66 -55.42
CA SER A 49 -4.42 -41.23 -54.04
C SER A 49 -3.36 -40.68 -53.12
N TYR A 50 -2.09 -40.57 -53.58
CA TYR A 50 -0.99 -40.01 -52.78
C TYR A 50 -1.22 -38.50 -52.49
N CYS A 51 -1.66 -37.72 -53.48
CA CYS A 51 -1.95 -36.30 -53.30
C CYS A 51 -3.11 -36.10 -52.30
N SER A 52 -4.15 -36.93 -52.34
CA SER A 52 -5.27 -36.87 -51.38
C SER A 52 -4.80 -37.25 -49.96
N GLN A 53 -3.96 -38.27 -49.83
CA GLN A 53 -3.38 -38.65 -48.51
C GLN A 53 -2.47 -37.54 -47.93
N LEU A 54 -1.62 -36.93 -48.76
CA LEU A 54 -0.78 -35.80 -48.34
C LEU A 54 -1.62 -34.58 -47.94
N GLY A 55 -2.70 -34.28 -48.66
CA GLY A 55 -3.66 -33.23 -48.33
C GLY A 55 -4.30 -33.48 -46.96
N ASN A 56 -4.80 -34.69 -46.71
CA ASN A 56 -5.41 -35.06 -45.43
C ASN A 56 -4.38 -35.04 -44.30
N LEU A 57 -3.13 -35.43 -44.52
CA LEU A 57 -2.07 -35.40 -43.54
C LEU A 57 -1.70 -33.95 -43.19
N ALA A 58 -1.64 -33.08 -44.19
CA ALA A 58 -1.40 -31.64 -43.99
C ALA A 58 -2.52 -30.97 -43.18
N GLU A 59 -3.80 -31.22 -43.54
CA GLU A 59 -4.96 -30.71 -42.79
C GLU A 59 -4.96 -31.20 -41.33
N HIS A 60 -4.67 -32.49 -41.12
CA HIS A 60 -4.56 -33.04 -39.76
C HIS A 60 -3.46 -32.41 -38.94
N ARG A 61 -2.28 -32.15 -39.53
CA ARG A 61 -1.19 -31.45 -38.86
C ARG A 61 -1.54 -29.99 -38.53
N TYR A 62 -2.17 -29.27 -39.47
CA TYR A 62 -2.59 -27.89 -39.23
C TYR A 62 -3.64 -27.80 -38.12
N SER A 63 -4.64 -28.68 -38.12
CA SER A 63 -5.64 -28.70 -37.05
C SER A 63 -5.04 -29.05 -35.69
N SER A 64 -4.09 -30.01 -35.64
CA SER A 64 -3.38 -30.35 -34.40
C SER A 64 -2.53 -29.22 -33.84
N LEU A 65 -1.82 -28.48 -34.71
CA LEU A 65 -1.04 -27.31 -34.31
C LEU A 65 -1.96 -26.17 -33.81
N ALA A 66 -3.07 -25.91 -34.49
CA ALA A 66 -4.05 -24.89 -34.07
C ALA A 66 -4.67 -25.26 -32.72
N LEU A 67 -4.97 -26.55 -32.49
CA LEU A 67 -5.49 -27.03 -31.23
C LEU A 67 -4.46 -26.86 -30.09
N LEU A 68 -3.19 -27.17 -30.36
CA LEU A 68 -2.10 -26.99 -29.39
C LEU A 68 -1.91 -25.52 -29.02
N GLU A 69 -1.91 -24.61 -30.01
CA GLU A 69 -1.84 -23.17 -29.76
C GLU A 69 -3.04 -22.67 -28.94
N ALA A 70 -4.27 -23.11 -29.29
CA ALA A 70 -5.48 -22.77 -28.56
C ALA A 70 -5.43 -23.26 -27.12
N LYS A 71 -4.96 -24.52 -26.91
CA LYS A 71 -4.76 -25.08 -25.57
C LYS A 71 -3.77 -24.25 -24.74
N GLN A 72 -2.61 -23.91 -25.30
CA GLN A 72 -1.62 -23.10 -24.60
C GLN A 72 -2.14 -21.69 -24.24
N GLN A 73 -2.94 -21.08 -25.13
CA GLN A 73 -3.57 -19.80 -24.85
C GLN A 73 -4.61 -19.91 -23.73
N ALA A 74 -5.41 -20.97 -23.75
CA ALA A 74 -6.40 -21.24 -22.71
C ALA A 74 -5.74 -21.49 -21.34
N GLU A 75 -4.67 -22.28 -21.29
CA GLU A 75 -3.90 -22.53 -20.07
C GLU A 75 -3.29 -21.26 -19.50
N LYS A 76 -2.71 -20.40 -20.35
CA LYS A 76 -2.21 -19.08 -19.92
C LYS A 76 -3.31 -18.17 -19.38
N ALA A 77 -4.43 -18.11 -20.08
CA ALA A 77 -5.58 -17.32 -19.64
C ALA A 77 -6.15 -17.84 -18.31
N ALA A 78 -6.24 -19.16 -18.14
CA ALA A 78 -6.67 -19.77 -16.89
C ALA A 78 -5.72 -19.47 -15.71
N SER A 79 -4.40 -19.51 -15.94
CA SER A 79 -3.40 -19.16 -14.95
C SER A 79 -3.52 -17.70 -14.49
N VAL A 80 -3.65 -16.76 -15.44
CA VAL A 80 -3.85 -15.32 -15.13
C VAL A 80 -5.16 -15.09 -14.37
N ALA A 81 -6.25 -15.74 -14.81
CA ALA A 81 -7.54 -15.63 -14.13
C ALA A 81 -7.49 -16.21 -12.71
N HIS A 82 -6.79 -17.32 -12.52
CA HIS A 82 -6.60 -17.94 -11.19
C HIS A 82 -5.82 -17.03 -10.26
N GLU A 83 -4.71 -16.42 -10.73
CA GLU A 83 -3.93 -15.46 -9.94
C GLU A 83 -4.76 -14.22 -9.56
N ALA A 84 -5.52 -13.67 -10.50
CA ALA A 84 -6.43 -12.55 -10.25
C ALA A 84 -7.50 -12.91 -9.20
N MET A 85 -8.07 -14.12 -9.28
CA MET A 85 -9.04 -14.61 -8.31
C MET A 85 -8.45 -14.77 -6.91
N LEU A 86 -7.21 -15.27 -6.80
CA LEU A 86 -6.52 -15.38 -5.51
C LEU A 86 -6.26 -14.01 -4.89
N LYS A 87 -5.81 -13.03 -5.70
CA LYS A 87 -5.62 -11.64 -5.24
C LYS A 87 -6.95 -11.01 -4.79
N ALA A 88 -8.03 -11.22 -5.54
CA ALA A 88 -9.35 -10.71 -5.16
C ALA A 88 -9.87 -11.33 -3.86
N LYS A 89 -9.70 -12.64 -3.67
CA LYS A 89 -10.07 -13.33 -2.42
C LYS A 89 -9.25 -12.83 -1.23
N ALA A 90 -7.94 -12.66 -1.40
CA ALA A 90 -7.07 -12.12 -0.34
C ALA A 90 -7.51 -10.71 0.07
N ALA A 91 -7.83 -9.85 -0.89
CA ALA A 91 -8.35 -8.51 -0.63
C ALA A 91 -9.71 -8.53 0.10
N ASP A 92 -10.62 -9.42 -0.28
CA ASP A 92 -11.93 -9.57 0.38
C ASP A 92 -11.78 -10.07 1.83
N HIS A 93 -10.90 -11.04 2.07
CA HIS A 93 -10.57 -11.49 3.42
C HIS A 93 -9.95 -10.38 4.26
N ALA A 94 -8.98 -9.62 3.71
CA ALA A 94 -8.38 -8.49 4.41
C ALA A 94 -9.43 -7.44 4.79
N LYS A 95 -10.36 -7.11 3.87
CA LYS A 95 -11.47 -6.20 4.12
C LYS A 95 -12.41 -6.71 5.22
N SER A 96 -12.73 -8.00 5.22
CA SER A 96 -13.61 -8.61 6.22
C SER A 96 -12.97 -8.59 7.61
N ASN A 97 -11.68 -8.93 7.69
CA ASN A 97 -10.92 -8.86 8.94
C ASN A 97 -10.81 -7.41 9.45
N PHE A 98 -10.56 -6.45 8.56
CA PHE A 98 -10.55 -5.04 8.90
C PHE A 98 -11.86 -4.59 9.55
N LEU A 99 -13.02 -4.93 8.95
CA LEU A 99 -14.33 -4.57 9.51
C LEU A 99 -14.60 -5.25 10.87
N ALA A 100 -14.20 -6.51 11.02
CA ALA A 100 -14.36 -7.24 12.28
C ALA A 100 -13.49 -6.62 13.39
N ASN A 101 -12.23 -6.30 13.09
CA ASN A 101 -11.33 -5.66 14.03
C ASN A 101 -11.82 -4.26 14.41
N MET A 102 -12.26 -3.45 13.42
CA MET A 102 -12.90 -2.16 13.68
C MET A 102 -14.05 -2.27 14.69
N ALA A 103 -14.97 -3.22 14.46
CA ALA A 103 -16.12 -3.39 15.35
C ALA A 103 -15.68 -3.75 16.77
N HIS A 104 -14.62 -4.52 16.93
CA HIS A 104 -14.07 -4.88 18.24
C HIS A 104 -13.42 -3.69 18.93
N GLU A 105 -12.54 -2.96 18.22
CA GLU A 105 -11.81 -1.81 18.75
C GLU A 105 -12.73 -0.62 19.11
N LEU A 106 -13.84 -0.45 18.40
CA LEU A 106 -14.86 0.55 18.73
C LEU A 106 -15.71 0.13 19.94
N ARG A 107 -16.00 -1.17 20.09
CA ARG A 107 -16.86 -1.68 21.16
C ARG A 107 -16.22 -1.52 22.53
N THR A 108 -14.92 -1.75 22.65
CA THR A 108 -14.21 -1.73 23.95
C THR A 108 -14.29 -0.37 24.64
N PRO A 109 -13.86 0.77 24.04
CA PRO A 109 -14.00 2.08 24.67
C PRO A 109 -15.47 2.49 24.84
N LEU A 110 -16.35 2.14 23.91
CA LEU A 110 -17.78 2.43 24.04
C LEU A 110 -18.40 1.74 25.27
N ASN A 111 -18.07 0.47 25.50
CA ASN A 111 -18.54 -0.25 26.69
C ASN A 111 -17.99 0.35 27.99
N ALA A 112 -16.75 0.84 27.99
CA ALA A 112 -16.18 1.56 29.14
C ALA A 112 -16.94 2.86 29.43
N ILE A 113 -17.23 3.66 28.37
CA ILE A 113 -18.03 4.90 28.49
C ILE A 113 -19.41 4.57 29.09
N ILE A 114 -20.12 3.60 28.52
CA ILE A 114 -21.46 3.21 28.98
C ILE A 114 -21.40 2.69 30.39
N GLY A 115 -20.50 1.76 30.72
CA GLY A 115 -20.40 1.12 32.03
C GLY A 115 -20.11 2.12 33.13
N PHE A 116 -19.07 2.99 32.97
CA PHE A 116 -18.78 3.99 34.01
C PHE A 116 -19.87 5.06 34.12
N SER A 117 -20.51 5.45 33.01
CA SER A 117 -21.65 6.37 33.04
C SER A 117 -22.86 5.78 33.76
N GLU A 118 -23.13 4.45 33.63
CA GLU A 118 -24.18 3.75 34.37
C GLU A 118 -23.89 3.70 35.86
N VAL A 119 -22.62 3.45 36.26
CA VAL A 119 -22.21 3.48 37.66
C VAL A 119 -22.47 4.86 38.27
N ILE A 120 -22.09 5.94 37.57
CA ILE A 120 -22.36 7.32 38.02
C ILE A 120 -23.88 7.56 38.11
N LYS A 121 -24.67 7.11 37.12
CA LYS A 121 -26.12 7.31 37.05
C LYS A 121 -26.86 6.60 38.16
N LEU A 122 -26.40 5.44 38.64
CA LEU A 122 -26.98 4.69 39.71
C LEU A 122 -26.83 5.38 41.09
N ASP A 123 -26.04 6.44 41.19
CA ASP A 123 -25.86 7.34 42.34
C ASP A 123 -25.72 6.60 43.69
N GLN A 124 -24.92 5.53 43.72
CA GLN A 124 -24.63 4.79 44.96
C GLN A 124 -23.78 5.67 45.87
N ILE A 125 -24.33 6.07 47.01
CA ILE A 125 -23.72 7.01 47.98
C ILE A 125 -22.29 6.58 48.36
N GLN A 126 -22.01 5.30 48.45
CA GLN A 126 -20.69 4.73 48.77
C GLN A 126 -19.65 4.89 47.67
N MET A 127 -20.04 5.26 46.44
CA MET A 127 -19.14 5.37 45.27
C MET A 127 -18.94 6.83 44.78
N ARG A 128 -19.56 7.81 45.43
CA ARG A 128 -19.47 9.23 45.01
C ARG A 128 -18.04 9.78 45.00
N GLU A 129 -17.21 9.33 45.93
CA GLU A 129 -15.79 9.73 45.98
C GLU A 129 -15.02 9.34 44.73
N ASN A 130 -15.45 8.28 44.02
CA ASN A 130 -14.80 7.76 42.81
C ASN A 130 -15.35 8.39 41.50
N TYR A 131 -16.38 9.25 41.58
CA TYR A 131 -16.97 9.85 40.38
C TYR A 131 -15.97 10.66 39.51
N PRO A 132 -15.01 11.42 40.08
CA PRO A 132 -13.98 12.06 39.29
C PRO A 132 -13.10 11.07 38.53
N GLU A 133 -12.80 9.92 39.11
CA GLU A 133 -12.03 8.83 38.51
C GLU A 133 -12.83 8.17 37.37
N TYR A 134 -14.09 7.86 37.59
CA TYR A 134 -14.98 7.31 36.55
C TYR A 134 -15.18 8.28 35.39
N ALA A 135 -15.33 9.58 35.70
CA ALA A 135 -15.37 10.61 34.66
C ALA A 135 -14.06 10.70 33.86
N GLY A 136 -12.91 10.47 34.52
CA GLY A 136 -11.63 10.32 33.87
C GLY A 136 -11.60 9.15 32.88
N TYR A 137 -12.02 7.97 33.32
CA TYR A 137 -12.11 6.77 32.44
C TYR A 137 -13.04 6.98 31.25
N ILE A 138 -14.17 7.67 31.43
CA ILE A 138 -15.10 8.03 30.34
C ILE A 138 -14.41 8.96 29.33
N HIS A 139 -13.70 9.98 29.84
CA HIS A 139 -12.97 10.93 29.00
C HIS A 139 -11.88 10.24 28.19
N ASP A 140 -11.06 9.39 28.83
CA ASP A 140 -9.96 8.67 28.19
C ASP A 140 -10.48 7.69 27.13
N ALA A 141 -11.54 6.92 27.46
CA ALA A 141 -12.20 6.04 26.50
C ALA A 141 -12.82 6.80 25.32
N GLY A 142 -13.40 7.98 25.55
CA GLY A 142 -13.91 8.87 24.51
C GLY A 142 -12.82 9.38 23.59
N THR A 143 -11.66 9.71 24.15
CA THR A 143 -10.49 10.16 23.38
C THR A 143 -9.95 9.03 22.49
N ILE A 144 -9.80 7.83 23.03
CA ILE A 144 -9.40 6.64 22.27
C ILE A 144 -10.39 6.37 21.12
N LEU A 145 -11.70 6.45 21.40
CA LEU A 145 -12.73 6.24 20.38
C LEU A 145 -12.63 7.27 19.23
N LEU A 146 -12.38 8.53 19.58
CA LEU A 146 -12.20 9.59 18.60
C LEU A 146 -10.94 9.37 17.73
N ASP A 147 -9.85 8.93 18.35
CA ASP A 147 -8.59 8.60 17.65
C ASP A 147 -8.79 7.43 16.67
N ILE A 148 -9.53 6.40 17.07
CA ILE A 148 -9.86 5.28 16.18
C ILE A 148 -10.70 5.78 14.98
N ILE A 149 -11.76 6.54 15.21
CA ILE A 149 -12.62 7.06 14.15
C ILE A 149 -11.82 7.92 13.17
N ASN A 150 -10.99 8.84 13.67
CA ASN A 150 -10.15 9.71 12.84
C ASN A 150 -9.13 8.89 12.04
N GLY A 151 -8.51 7.87 12.67
CA GLY A 151 -7.57 6.98 11.99
C GLY A 151 -8.22 6.18 10.85
N ILE A 152 -9.43 5.67 11.06
CA ILE A 152 -10.22 4.97 10.03
C ILE A 152 -10.55 5.90 8.87
N LEU A 153 -11.02 7.13 9.18
CA LEU A 153 -11.35 8.12 8.15
C LEU A 153 -10.12 8.55 7.35
N ASP A 154 -8.97 8.74 8.02
CA ASP A 154 -7.71 9.05 7.35
C ASP A 154 -7.31 7.93 6.41
N LEU A 155 -7.29 6.67 6.89
CA LEU A 155 -6.92 5.51 6.07
C LEU A 155 -7.86 5.34 4.86
N ALA A 156 -9.17 5.42 5.09
CA ALA A 156 -10.16 5.31 4.02
C ALA A 156 -10.00 6.41 2.94
N ARG A 157 -9.69 7.64 3.35
CA ARG A 157 -9.43 8.75 2.40
C ARG A 157 -8.15 8.54 1.61
N ILE A 158 -7.10 8.00 2.25
CA ILE A 158 -5.82 7.69 1.59
C ILE A 158 -6.01 6.57 0.57
N GLU A 159 -6.64 5.46 0.95
CA GLU A 159 -6.89 4.32 0.07
C GLU A 159 -7.79 4.68 -1.12
N ALA A 160 -8.77 5.54 -0.92
CA ALA A 160 -9.64 6.04 -1.99
C ALA A 160 -8.97 7.10 -2.89
N GLY A 161 -7.72 7.52 -2.59
CA GLY A 161 -7.01 8.55 -3.35
C GLY A 161 -7.57 9.96 -3.17
N TYR A 162 -8.38 10.21 -2.14
CA TYR A 162 -8.98 11.53 -1.88
C TYR A 162 -8.10 12.47 -1.08
N VAL A 163 -6.91 12.03 -0.65
CA VAL A 163 -5.96 12.88 0.07
C VAL A 163 -5.11 13.65 -0.94
N MET A 164 -5.33 14.95 -1.01
CA MET A 164 -4.46 15.87 -1.73
C MET A 164 -3.46 16.47 -0.74
N LEU A 165 -2.17 16.30 -1.01
CA LEU A 165 -1.11 16.89 -0.19
C LEU A 165 -1.08 18.41 -0.36
N GLN A 166 -1.05 19.13 0.73
CA GLN A 166 -0.83 20.57 0.76
C GLN A 166 0.66 20.84 0.97
N GLU A 167 1.42 20.69 -0.11
CA GLU A 167 2.86 20.72 -0.05
C GLU A 167 3.40 22.15 0.00
N GLU A 168 4.33 22.38 0.91
CA GLU A 168 5.02 23.64 1.13
C GLU A 168 6.52 23.41 1.36
N LEU A 169 7.31 24.48 1.20
CA LEU A 169 8.76 24.40 1.40
C LEU A 169 9.07 24.72 2.86
N VAL A 170 9.55 23.74 3.62
CA VAL A 170 9.83 23.86 5.06
C VAL A 170 11.20 23.31 5.43
N ALA A 171 11.79 23.84 6.51
CA ALA A 171 13.03 23.32 7.06
C ALA A 171 12.79 22.03 7.84
N ILE A 172 13.44 20.94 7.43
CA ILE A 172 13.27 19.61 8.05
C ILE A 172 13.59 19.64 9.55
N GLY A 173 14.58 20.41 9.96
CA GLY A 173 14.98 20.53 11.36
C GLY A 173 13.90 21.12 12.26
N GLU A 174 13.10 22.05 11.75
CA GLU A 174 11.99 22.64 12.50
C GLU A 174 10.85 21.66 12.68
N LEU A 175 10.49 20.92 11.62
CA LEU A 175 9.44 19.90 11.69
C LEU A 175 9.77 18.81 12.71
N ILE A 176 11.01 18.29 12.68
CA ILE A 176 11.46 17.24 13.60
C ILE A 176 11.47 17.77 15.04
N LYS A 177 12.03 18.96 15.28
CA LYS A 177 12.06 19.59 16.61
C LYS A 177 10.65 19.82 17.14
N SER A 178 9.72 20.31 16.31
CA SER A 178 8.31 20.50 16.68
C SER A 178 7.67 19.19 17.13
N SER A 179 7.90 18.10 16.41
CA SER A 179 7.36 16.77 16.77
C SER A 179 7.98 16.25 18.07
N ILE A 180 9.30 16.39 18.26
CA ILE A 180 9.98 15.99 19.50
C ILE A 180 9.45 16.79 20.69
N ASN A 181 9.26 18.11 20.55
CA ASN A 181 8.73 18.93 21.63
C ASN A 181 7.32 18.53 22.04
N THR A 182 6.49 18.05 21.10
CA THR A 182 5.15 17.54 21.40
C THR A 182 5.20 16.26 22.24
N ILE A 183 6.14 15.36 21.97
CA ILE A 183 6.22 14.05 22.66
C ILE A 183 7.07 14.12 23.95
N ARG A 184 7.93 15.13 24.09
CA ARG A 184 8.88 15.28 25.20
C ARG A 184 8.25 15.12 26.58
N PRO A 185 7.09 15.75 26.92
CA PRO A 185 6.50 15.62 28.25
C PRO A 185 6.13 14.16 28.60
N ILE A 186 5.78 13.36 27.59
CA ILE A 186 5.45 11.94 27.79
C ILE A 186 6.72 11.13 28.01
N ALA A 187 7.78 11.40 27.24
CA ALA A 187 9.07 10.74 27.40
C ALA A 187 9.71 11.05 28.77
N GLU A 188 9.63 12.30 29.22
CA GLU A 188 10.15 12.74 30.53
C GLU A 188 9.46 12.04 31.70
N ARG A 189 8.14 11.85 31.62
CA ARG A 189 7.39 11.07 32.64
C ARG A 189 7.90 9.64 32.80
N LYS A 190 8.35 9.02 31.70
CA LYS A 190 9.00 7.70 31.68
C LYS A 190 10.51 7.75 31.90
N SER A 191 11.10 8.94 32.10
CA SER A 191 12.56 9.14 32.17
C SER A 191 13.29 8.63 30.92
N ILE A 192 12.68 8.73 29.75
CA ILE A 192 13.27 8.34 28.47
C ILE A 192 14.09 9.49 27.90
N GLU A 193 15.36 9.23 27.56
CA GLU A 193 16.25 10.20 26.92
C GLU A 193 15.97 10.29 25.43
N ILE A 194 15.68 11.49 24.90
CA ILE A 194 15.56 11.73 23.46
C ILE A 194 16.79 12.47 22.95
N ILE A 195 17.57 11.79 22.09
CA ILE A 195 18.74 12.34 21.40
C ILE A 195 18.32 12.70 19.98
N CYS A 196 18.62 13.95 19.58
CA CYS A 196 18.29 14.45 18.26
C CYS A 196 19.58 14.88 17.53
N ASP A 197 19.94 14.16 16.47
CA ASP A 197 21.09 14.44 15.61
C ASP A 197 20.60 14.64 14.17
N ILE A 198 20.39 15.90 13.80
CA ILE A 198 19.91 16.29 12.47
C ILE A 198 21.07 16.86 11.68
N GLN A 199 21.53 16.11 10.69
CA GLN A 199 22.51 16.63 9.73
C GLN A 199 21.84 17.69 8.85
N LYS A 200 22.47 18.88 8.75
CA LYS A 200 21.98 19.99 7.95
C LYS A 200 20.51 20.36 8.25
N PRO A 201 20.20 20.81 9.48
CA PRO A 201 18.82 21.09 9.91
C PRO A 201 18.09 22.16 9.07
N ALA A 202 18.85 23.02 8.39
CA ALA A 202 18.32 24.04 7.47
C ALA A 202 18.00 23.49 6.06
N THR A 203 18.10 22.17 5.83
CA THR A 203 17.69 21.58 4.57
C THR A 203 16.20 21.81 4.37
N MET A 204 15.85 22.44 3.25
CA MET A 204 14.47 22.69 2.87
C MET A 204 13.91 21.48 2.13
N ILE A 205 12.68 21.09 2.45
CA ILE A 205 11.95 20.00 1.78
C ILE A 205 10.58 20.49 1.32
N TYR A 206 10.12 19.98 0.19
CA TYR A 206 8.79 20.26 -0.35
C TYR A 206 7.85 19.12 0.07
N ILE A 207 6.98 19.38 1.04
CA ILE A 207 6.20 18.36 1.74
C ILE A 207 4.96 18.99 2.40
N ASP A 208 3.92 18.19 2.65
CA ASP A 208 2.82 18.56 3.54
C ASP A 208 3.31 18.48 4.99
N SER A 209 3.55 19.63 5.61
CA SER A 209 4.10 19.76 6.96
C SER A 209 3.21 19.10 8.03
N THR A 210 1.88 19.17 7.86
CA THR A 210 0.89 18.59 8.77
C THR A 210 0.94 17.04 8.70
N LYS A 211 0.94 16.50 7.50
CA LYS A 211 1.03 15.04 7.29
C LYS A 211 2.39 14.48 7.70
N PHE A 212 3.47 15.20 7.42
CA PHE A 212 4.80 14.84 7.91
C PHE A 212 4.87 14.82 9.44
N LYS A 213 4.31 15.82 10.10
CA LYS A 213 4.24 15.88 11.56
C LYS A 213 3.42 14.70 12.11
N GLN A 214 2.30 14.35 11.46
CA GLN A 214 1.49 13.18 11.81
C GLN A 214 2.31 11.87 11.75
N VAL A 215 3.08 11.65 10.66
CA VAL A 215 3.98 10.51 10.54
C VAL A 215 5.01 10.48 11.68
N THR A 216 5.70 11.61 11.88
CA THR A 216 6.78 11.68 12.87
C THR A 216 6.24 11.47 14.30
N LEU A 217 5.06 12.00 14.62
CA LEU A 217 4.39 11.80 15.91
C LEU A 217 3.95 10.34 16.10
N ASN A 218 3.40 9.70 15.08
CA ASN A 218 3.03 8.29 15.16
C ASN A 218 4.24 7.40 15.47
N LEU A 219 5.37 7.66 14.80
CA LEU A 219 6.61 6.89 15.04
C LEU A 219 7.23 7.19 16.41
N LEU A 220 7.27 8.46 16.82
CA LEU A 220 7.80 8.86 18.14
C LEU A 220 6.93 8.36 19.29
N SER A 221 5.62 8.42 19.15
CA SER A 221 4.67 7.91 20.14
C SER A 221 4.86 6.40 20.35
N ASN A 222 4.99 5.63 19.26
CA ASN A 222 5.32 4.21 19.34
C ASN A 222 6.68 3.97 20.04
N ALA A 223 7.70 4.73 19.69
CA ALA A 223 9.01 4.62 20.33
C ALA A 223 8.93 4.87 21.85
N VAL A 224 8.23 5.93 22.31
CA VAL A 224 8.03 6.21 23.74
C VAL A 224 7.17 5.15 24.41
N LYS A 225 6.15 4.66 23.73
CA LYS A 225 5.22 3.64 24.25
C LYS A 225 5.93 2.33 24.58
N PHE A 226 6.77 1.85 23.66
CA PHE A 226 7.41 0.54 23.73
C PHE A 226 8.83 0.57 24.31
N THR A 227 9.33 1.75 24.67
CA THR A 227 10.60 1.89 25.40
C THR A 227 10.35 1.82 26.89
N GLU A 228 11.14 0.99 27.56
CA GLU A 228 11.15 0.86 29.02
C GLU A 228 11.60 2.16 29.71
N PRO A 229 11.20 2.41 30.97
CA PRO A 229 11.70 3.55 31.73
C PRO A 229 13.24 3.61 31.76
N ARG A 230 13.79 4.81 31.61
CA ARG A 230 15.24 5.09 31.49
C ARG A 230 15.86 4.59 30.19
N GLY A 231 15.04 4.19 29.19
CA GLY A 231 15.52 3.87 27.87
C GLY A 231 15.89 5.12 27.06
N ARG A 232 16.20 4.91 25.79
CA ARG A 232 16.69 5.97 24.89
C ARG A 232 15.98 5.92 23.55
N ILE A 233 15.68 7.10 23.00
CA ILE A 233 15.19 7.27 21.64
C ILE A 233 16.17 8.19 20.90
N GLN A 234 16.64 7.75 19.74
CA GLN A 234 17.54 8.51 18.89
C GLN A 234 16.86 8.88 17.58
N VAL A 235 16.77 10.16 17.29
CA VAL A 235 16.24 10.70 16.03
C VAL A 235 17.40 11.23 15.21
N THR A 236 17.61 10.67 14.02
CA THR A 236 18.68 11.09 13.12
C THR A 236 18.12 11.43 11.76
N SER A 237 18.63 12.47 11.12
CA SER A 237 18.35 12.75 9.71
C SER A 237 19.63 12.94 8.92
N MET A 238 19.67 12.39 7.72
CA MET A 238 20.82 12.50 6.81
C MET A 238 20.37 12.64 5.37
N LEU A 239 21.18 13.32 4.56
CA LEU A 239 21.05 13.30 3.11
C LEU A 239 21.92 12.18 2.56
N HIS A 240 21.28 11.24 1.88
CA HIS A 240 21.98 10.17 1.17
C HIS A 240 22.71 10.71 -0.07
N LYS A 241 23.69 9.96 -0.61
CA LYS A 241 24.43 10.34 -1.83
C LYS A 241 23.54 10.51 -3.05
N SER A 242 22.38 9.83 -3.11
CA SER A 242 21.34 10.01 -4.13
C SER A 242 20.59 11.35 -4.05
N GLY A 243 20.79 12.12 -2.99
CA GLY A 243 20.04 13.33 -2.68
C GLY A 243 18.80 13.08 -1.83
N ASP A 244 18.45 11.83 -1.56
CA ASP A 244 17.29 11.46 -0.74
C ASP A 244 17.48 11.87 0.71
N LEU A 245 16.41 12.33 1.34
CA LEU A 245 16.38 12.55 2.77
C LEU A 245 16.01 11.26 3.49
N VAL A 246 16.83 10.84 4.43
CA VAL A 246 16.56 9.68 5.29
C VAL A 246 16.37 10.16 6.72
N LEU A 247 15.24 9.86 7.33
CA LEU A 247 14.99 10.03 8.76
C LEU A 247 14.92 8.67 9.43
N SER A 248 15.59 8.53 10.58
CA SER A 248 15.54 7.32 11.39
C SER A 248 15.18 7.68 12.84
N ILE A 249 14.24 6.93 13.40
CA ILE A 249 13.86 6.97 14.81
C ILE A 249 14.16 5.60 15.37
N ARG A 250 15.15 5.54 16.26
CA ARG A 250 15.61 4.32 16.91
C ARG A 250 15.27 4.37 18.39
N ASP A 251 14.63 3.34 18.89
CA ASP A 251 14.37 3.13 20.31
C ASP A 251 15.18 1.95 20.88
N THR A 252 15.27 1.88 22.21
CA THR A 252 15.86 0.77 22.96
C THR A 252 14.76 -0.06 23.65
N GLY A 253 13.61 -0.17 23.02
CA GLY A 253 12.44 -0.84 23.56
C GLY A 253 12.48 -2.37 23.45
N ILE A 254 11.32 -2.99 23.66
CA ILE A 254 11.16 -4.45 23.65
C ILE A 254 11.51 -5.11 22.32
N GLY A 255 11.47 -4.34 21.22
CA GLY A 255 11.68 -4.86 19.86
C GLY A 255 10.49 -5.64 19.32
N ILE A 256 10.62 -6.13 18.08
CA ILE A 256 9.58 -6.81 17.32
C ILE A 256 10.16 -8.10 16.74
N PRO A 257 9.50 -9.25 16.90
CA PRO A 257 9.88 -10.49 16.25
C PRO A 257 9.86 -10.36 14.72
N PRO A 258 10.85 -10.93 14.01
CA PRO A 258 10.96 -10.79 12.55
C PRO A 258 9.70 -11.19 11.78
N GLU A 259 9.02 -12.24 12.23
CA GLU A 259 7.77 -12.76 11.64
C GLU A 259 6.57 -11.81 11.76
N GLN A 260 6.66 -10.81 12.62
CA GLN A 260 5.59 -9.83 12.86
C GLN A 260 5.84 -8.48 12.17
N ILE A 261 7.07 -8.22 11.67
CA ILE A 261 7.43 -6.91 11.08
C ILE A 261 6.54 -6.53 9.88
N GLU A 262 6.16 -7.49 9.05
CA GLU A 262 5.26 -7.20 7.93
C GLU A 262 3.82 -6.96 8.41
N ARG A 263 3.37 -7.73 9.38
CA ARG A 263 1.99 -7.70 9.89
C ARG A 263 1.65 -6.42 10.65
N ILE A 264 2.59 -5.80 11.34
CA ILE A 264 2.34 -4.55 12.10
C ILE A 264 2.00 -3.34 11.22
N PHE A 265 2.17 -3.45 9.90
CA PHE A 265 1.67 -2.48 8.93
C PHE A 265 0.23 -2.74 8.49
N GLU A 266 -0.37 -3.86 8.88
CA GLU A 266 -1.78 -4.12 8.66
C GLU A 266 -2.62 -3.34 9.69
N PRO A 267 -3.74 -2.73 9.27
CA PRO A 267 -4.60 -1.98 10.19
C PRO A 267 -5.11 -2.84 11.35
N PHE A 268 -5.08 -2.28 12.58
CA PHE A 268 -5.47 -2.93 13.85
C PHE A 268 -4.59 -4.11 14.29
N GLU A 269 -3.51 -4.41 13.59
CA GLU A 269 -2.57 -5.42 14.07
C GLU A 269 -1.76 -4.89 15.25
N GLN A 270 -1.73 -5.70 16.29
CA GLN A 270 -0.99 -5.44 17.52
C GLN A 270 -0.19 -6.70 17.88
N ILE A 271 1.00 -6.49 18.40
CA ILE A 271 1.79 -7.61 18.93
C ILE A 271 1.15 -8.02 20.24
N ALA A 272 0.47 -9.18 20.24
CA ALA A 272 -0.12 -9.76 21.44
C ALA A 272 0.99 -10.34 22.30
N ASP A 273 1.60 -9.53 23.15
CA ASP A 273 2.43 -10.06 24.24
C ASP A 273 1.53 -10.20 25.46
N HIS A 274 1.23 -11.45 25.85
CA HIS A 274 0.36 -11.80 26.98
C HIS A 274 0.87 -11.26 28.33
N LEU A 275 2.05 -10.64 28.37
CA LEU A 275 2.71 -10.13 29.57
C LEU A 275 2.57 -8.61 29.77
N THR A 276 2.13 -7.85 28.75
CA THR A 276 2.07 -6.39 28.84
C THR A 276 0.71 -5.84 28.39
N ARG A 277 -0.33 -6.08 29.20
CA ARG A 277 -1.65 -5.42 29.02
C ARG A 277 -1.64 -3.90 29.19
N GLU A 278 -0.50 -3.30 29.49
CA GLU A 278 -0.36 -1.86 29.76
C GLU A 278 -0.17 -0.98 28.51
N HIS A 279 -0.05 -1.57 27.31
CA HIS A 279 0.26 -0.80 26.11
C HIS A 279 -0.88 -0.84 25.10
N GLU A 280 -2.01 -0.22 25.44
CA GLU A 280 -3.14 -0.03 24.51
C GLU A 280 -2.78 0.95 23.39
N GLY A 281 -3.18 0.62 22.17
CA GLY A 281 -3.07 1.49 20.98
C GLY A 281 -4.04 1.03 19.92
N THR A 282 -4.34 1.89 18.97
CA THR A 282 -5.36 1.62 17.95
C THR A 282 -4.90 0.68 16.83
N GLY A 283 -3.58 0.40 16.72
CA GLY A 283 -3.02 -0.34 15.59
C GLY A 283 -3.10 0.38 14.24
N LEU A 284 -3.51 1.67 14.22
CA LEU A 284 -3.68 2.45 12.99
C LEU A 284 -2.48 3.37 12.69
N GLY A 285 -1.65 3.68 13.69
CA GLY A 285 -0.57 4.66 13.53
C GLY A 285 0.47 4.29 12.48
N LEU A 286 0.96 3.04 12.47
CA LEU A 286 1.95 2.57 11.49
C LEU A 286 1.40 2.45 10.06
N PRO A 287 0.21 1.85 9.82
CA PRO A 287 -0.43 1.86 8.52
C PRO A 287 -0.61 3.27 7.95
N ILE A 288 -1.10 4.22 8.75
CA ILE A 288 -1.27 5.61 8.33
C ILE A 288 0.09 6.27 8.03
N ALA A 289 1.09 6.07 8.88
CA ALA A 289 2.43 6.61 8.65
C ALA A 289 3.04 6.10 7.34
N LYS A 290 2.92 4.81 7.06
CA LYS A 290 3.38 4.19 5.81
C LYS A 290 2.66 4.79 4.61
N ALA A 291 1.34 4.83 4.61
CA ALA A 291 0.54 5.35 3.51
C ALA A 291 0.82 6.84 3.25
N LEU A 292 1.00 7.65 4.29
CA LEU A 292 1.36 9.07 4.15
C LEU A 292 2.76 9.26 3.55
N ILE A 293 3.74 8.43 3.93
CA ILE A 293 5.09 8.48 3.33
C ILE A 293 5.05 8.04 1.87
N GLU A 294 4.29 7.01 1.54
CA GLU A 294 4.08 6.55 0.15
C GLU A 294 3.40 7.62 -0.72
N LEU A 295 2.43 8.37 -0.19
CA LEU A 295 1.83 9.53 -0.87
C LEU A 295 2.87 10.63 -1.19
N HIS A 296 3.88 10.80 -0.34
CA HIS A 296 5.01 11.69 -0.61
C HIS A 296 6.07 11.07 -1.55
N GLY A 297 5.80 9.88 -2.13
CA GLY A 297 6.75 9.16 -2.99
C GLY A 297 7.92 8.54 -2.23
N GLY A 298 7.81 8.43 -0.91
CA GLY A 298 8.82 7.85 -0.03
C GLY A 298 8.56 6.38 0.31
N GLU A 299 9.37 5.87 1.23
CA GLU A 299 9.30 4.49 1.71
C GLU A 299 9.54 4.46 3.22
N LEU A 300 8.75 3.70 3.97
CA LEU A 300 8.92 3.46 5.41
C LEU A 300 9.30 1.99 5.65
N VAL A 301 10.42 1.79 6.34
CA VAL A 301 10.96 0.47 6.68
C VAL A 301 11.20 0.38 8.18
N LEU A 302 10.88 -0.76 8.78
CA LEU A 302 11.20 -1.08 10.16
C LEU A 302 12.28 -2.16 10.21
N THR A 303 13.23 -1.97 11.11
CA THR A 303 14.24 -2.97 11.46
C THR A 303 14.21 -3.14 12.97
N SER A 304 14.02 -4.36 13.44
CA SER A 304 13.85 -4.63 14.87
C SER A 304 14.42 -5.98 15.27
N GLN A 305 14.78 -6.10 16.52
CA GLN A 305 15.16 -7.37 17.17
C GLN A 305 14.55 -7.40 18.57
N PRO A 306 13.95 -8.50 19.00
CA PRO A 306 13.45 -8.66 20.36
C PRO A 306 14.55 -8.35 21.40
N GLY A 307 14.23 -7.48 22.36
CA GLY A 307 15.16 -7.04 23.41
C GLY A 307 16.23 -6.04 22.99
N ALA A 308 16.32 -5.66 21.70
CA ALA A 308 17.33 -4.71 21.19
C ALA A 308 16.72 -3.40 20.65
N GLY A 309 15.40 -3.29 20.69
CA GLY A 309 14.63 -2.13 20.22
C GLY A 309 14.29 -2.15 18.75
N THR A 310 13.72 -1.04 18.29
CA THR A 310 13.22 -0.89 16.91
C THR A 310 13.84 0.36 16.27
N THR A 311 14.08 0.30 14.97
CA THR A 311 14.46 1.43 14.14
C THR A 311 13.43 1.60 13.04
N ALA A 312 12.65 2.65 13.13
CA ALA A 312 11.78 3.12 12.06
C ALA A 312 12.58 4.08 11.17
N ARG A 313 12.70 3.74 9.90
CA ARG A 313 13.42 4.55 8.90
C ARG A 313 12.51 4.86 7.75
N PHE A 314 12.37 6.12 7.40
CA PHE A 314 11.73 6.49 6.15
C PHE A 314 12.63 7.34 5.27
N ARG A 315 12.44 7.19 3.98
CA ARG A 315 13.18 7.86 2.92
C ARG A 315 12.23 8.71 2.10
N LEU A 316 12.60 9.96 1.86
CA LEU A 316 11.92 10.85 0.93
C LEU A 316 12.82 11.10 -0.29
N PRO A 317 12.26 11.12 -1.51
CA PRO A 317 13.01 11.30 -2.75
C PRO A 317 13.77 12.63 -2.79
N GLY A 318 14.94 12.63 -3.43
CA GLY A 318 15.81 13.79 -3.52
C GLY A 318 15.24 14.96 -4.34
N ASP A 319 14.26 14.71 -5.19
CA ASP A 319 13.54 15.76 -5.95
C ASP A 319 12.67 16.65 -5.04
N ARG A 320 12.32 16.19 -3.85
CA ARG A 320 11.65 16.96 -2.79
C ARG A 320 12.62 17.79 -1.97
N VAL A 321 13.91 17.49 -2.01
CA VAL A 321 14.94 18.18 -1.21
C VAL A 321 15.44 19.40 -1.97
N ARG A 322 15.44 20.55 -1.32
CA ARG A 322 16.02 21.79 -1.84
C ARG A 322 17.20 22.18 -0.95
N SER A 323 18.38 22.30 -1.56
CA SER A 323 19.54 22.81 -0.84
C SER A 323 19.32 24.29 -0.50
N ALA A 324 19.62 24.70 0.73
CA ALA A 324 19.57 26.11 1.15
C ALA A 324 20.53 27.05 0.36
N ALA A 325 21.30 26.51 -0.59
CA ALA A 325 22.32 27.25 -1.35
C ALA A 325 21.84 27.88 -2.66
N ALA A 326 20.54 27.82 -3.00
CA ALA A 326 20.04 28.51 -4.18
C ALA A 326 18.90 29.48 -3.75
N PRO A 327 19.13 30.82 -3.77
CA PRO A 327 18.01 31.74 -3.66
C PRO A 327 17.09 31.49 -4.86
N ALA A 328 15.82 31.21 -4.59
CA ALA A 328 14.80 31.05 -5.59
C ALA A 328 14.76 32.32 -6.46
N ALA A 329 15.23 32.22 -7.70
CA ALA A 329 14.84 33.16 -8.73
C ALA A 329 13.35 32.93 -8.99
N ALA A 330 12.52 33.62 -8.21
CA ALA A 330 11.10 33.75 -8.48
C ALA A 330 10.99 34.39 -9.88
N LYS A 331 10.64 33.59 -10.88
CA LYS A 331 10.10 34.11 -12.13
C LYS A 331 8.76 34.74 -11.78
N ILE A 332 8.80 36.04 -11.53
CA ILE A 332 7.62 36.89 -11.53
C ILE A 332 7.03 36.78 -12.94
N PRO A 333 5.81 36.29 -13.13
CA PRO A 333 5.18 36.34 -14.44
C PRO A 333 5.06 37.83 -14.84
N PRO A 334 5.28 38.18 -16.14
CA PRO A 334 5.17 39.57 -16.58
C PRO A 334 3.75 40.08 -16.31
N ALA A 335 3.70 41.27 -15.73
CA ALA A 335 2.43 41.99 -15.48
C ALA A 335 1.66 42.09 -16.81
N LEU A 336 0.37 41.77 -16.75
CA LEU A 336 -0.59 42.02 -17.82
C LEU A 336 -0.60 43.56 -18.13
N PRO A 337 -0.56 43.93 -19.41
CA PRO A 337 -0.72 45.34 -19.78
C PRO A 337 -2.11 45.86 -19.39
N PRO A 338 -2.25 47.17 -19.07
CA PRO A 338 -3.53 47.74 -18.73
C PRO A 338 -4.49 47.66 -19.92
N ALA A 339 -5.73 47.27 -19.63
CA ALA A 339 -6.81 47.30 -20.62
C ALA A 339 -7.10 48.73 -21.04
N GLU A 340 -7.05 49.01 -22.37
CA GLU A 340 -7.66 50.15 -23.00
C GLU A 340 -9.17 49.94 -23.17
#